data_1cdd5e64c326140b1a7dac7059317ddb
#
_entry.id   1cdd5e64c326140b1a7dac7059317ddb
#
_cell.length_a   1.000
_cell.length_b   1.000
_cell.length_c   1.000
_cell.angle_alpha   90.00
_cell.angle_beta   90.00
_cell.angle_gamma   90.00
#
_symmetry.space_group_name_H-M   'P 1'
#
loop_
_entity.id
_entity.type
_entity.pdbx_description
1 polymer ?
#
loop_
_entity_poly.entity_id
_entity_poly.type
_entity_poly.pdbx_seq_one_letter_code
_entity_poly.pdbx_strand_id
1 'polypeptide(L)'
;MMRKSVRRAMLMTTACVSLLLASVPLCAQANDVQQKLAALEKSSGGRLGVALINTADNTQTLYRADERFAMCSTSKVMAAAAVLKQSETQKGLLSQRVEIKPSDLINYNPIAEKHVNGTMTFGELSAAALQYSDNTAMNKLIAHLGGPDKVTAFARTIGD
;
A
#
# COMPACT_ATOMS: atom_id res chain seq x y z
N MET A 1 -52.67 -36.00 -38.55
CA MET A 1 -51.22 -35.76 -38.61
C MET A 1 -50.82 -34.50 -37.83
N MET A 2 -51.50 -34.15 -36.76
CA MET A 2 -51.32 -32.91 -35.98
C MET A 2 -50.90 -33.09 -34.49
N ARG A 3 -50.48 -34.27 -34.09
CA ARG A 3 -50.13 -34.53 -32.67
C ARG A 3 -48.63 -34.59 -32.36
N LYS A 4 -47.74 -34.49 -33.37
CA LYS A 4 -46.27 -34.59 -33.16
C LYS A 4 -45.56 -33.23 -33.06
N SER A 5 -46.19 -32.12 -33.52
CA SER A 5 -45.59 -30.80 -33.47
C SER A 5 -45.70 -30.09 -32.11
N VAL A 6 -46.78 -30.39 -31.36
CA VAL A 6 -47.00 -29.72 -30.03
C VAL A 6 -46.04 -30.26 -28.95
N ARG A 7 -45.62 -31.52 -29.03
CA ARG A 7 -44.69 -32.11 -28.06
C ARG A 7 -43.22 -31.62 -28.20
N ARG A 8 -42.82 -31.14 -29.39
CA ARG A 8 -41.49 -30.58 -29.64
C ARG A 8 -41.37 -29.12 -29.19
N ALA A 9 -42.43 -28.38 -29.24
CA ALA A 9 -42.43 -26.96 -28.78
C ALA A 9 -42.39 -26.86 -27.25
N MET A 10 -42.96 -27.85 -26.53
CA MET A 10 -43.03 -27.84 -25.07
C MET A 10 -41.74 -28.28 -24.38
N LEU A 11 -40.84 -28.99 -25.12
CA LEU A 11 -39.53 -29.44 -24.58
C LEU A 11 -38.43 -28.39 -24.74
N MET A 12 -38.58 -27.40 -25.64
CA MET A 12 -37.58 -26.31 -25.82
C MET A 12 -37.79 -25.15 -24.85
N THR A 13 -38.98 -24.95 -24.31
CA THR A 13 -39.24 -23.84 -23.37
C THR A 13 -38.80 -24.16 -21.94
N THR A 14 -38.64 -25.44 -21.58
CA THR A 14 -38.20 -25.83 -20.23
C THR A 14 -36.66 -25.79 -20.07
N ALA A 15 -35.89 -25.82 -21.15
CA ALA A 15 -34.43 -25.79 -21.11
C ALA A 15 -33.86 -24.37 -20.94
N CYS A 16 -34.59 -23.32 -21.36
CA CYS A 16 -34.12 -21.94 -21.25
C CYS A 16 -34.33 -21.31 -19.86
N VAL A 17 -35.26 -21.85 -19.05
CA VAL A 17 -35.52 -21.30 -17.70
C VAL A 17 -34.51 -21.81 -16.67
N SER A 18 -33.84 -22.94 -16.91
CA SER A 18 -32.89 -23.55 -15.96
C SER A 18 -31.51 -22.90 -15.99
N LEU A 19 -31.17 -22.05 -17.01
CA LEU A 19 -29.83 -21.45 -17.13
C LEU A 19 -29.75 -20.05 -16.48
N LEU A 20 -30.86 -19.47 -16.04
CA LEU A 20 -30.91 -18.13 -15.45
C LEU A 20 -30.76 -18.10 -13.92
N LEU A 21 -30.67 -19.25 -13.25
CA LEU A 21 -30.63 -19.34 -11.79
C LEU A 21 -29.20 -19.54 -11.21
N ALA A 22 -28.18 -19.65 -12.04
CA ALA A 22 -26.81 -19.97 -11.57
C ALA A 22 -25.88 -18.75 -11.40
N SER A 23 -26.34 -17.52 -11.69
CA SER A 23 -25.46 -16.33 -11.69
C SER A 23 -25.65 -15.36 -10.50
N VAL A 24 -26.44 -15.73 -9.50
CA VAL A 24 -26.84 -14.83 -8.41
C VAL A 24 -25.89 -14.79 -7.19
N PRO A 25 -25.02 -15.80 -6.88
CA PRO A 25 -24.27 -15.73 -5.62
C PRO A 25 -23.07 -14.75 -5.65
N LEU A 26 -22.47 -14.45 -6.80
CA LEU A 26 -21.24 -13.64 -6.85
C LEU A 26 -21.47 -12.15 -6.57
N CYS A 27 -22.59 -11.60 -7.05
CA CYS A 27 -22.96 -10.20 -6.80
C CYS A 27 -23.42 -9.94 -5.35
N ALA A 28 -24.02 -10.92 -4.70
CA ALA A 28 -24.48 -10.79 -3.31
C ALA A 28 -23.30 -10.72 -2.33
N GLN A 29 -22.24 -11.49 -2.58
CA GLN A 29 -21.06 -11.55 -1.74
C GLN A 29 -20.20 -10.27 -1.84
N ALA A 30 -20.08 -9.69 -3.04
CA ALA A 30 -19.40 -8.42 -3.24
C ALA A 30 -20.12 -7.26 -2.51
N ASN A 31 -21.47 -7.25 -2.53
CA ASN A 31 -22.25 -6.25 -1.80
C ASN A 31 -22.09 -6.35 -0.28
N ASP A 32 -21.98 -7.55 0.28
CA ASP A 32 -21.78 -7.75 1.72
C ASP A 32 -20.44 -7.20 2.19
N VAL A 33 -19.36 -7.43 1.43
CA VAL A 33 -18.02 -6.88 1.74
C VAL A 33 -18.03 -5.35 1.71
N GLN A 34 -18.63 -4.74 0.67
CA GLN A 34 -18.73 -3.28 0.56
C GLN A 34 -19.51 -2.66 1.73
N GLN A 35 -20.61 -3.26 2.12
CA GLN A 35 -21.41 -2.82 3.26
C GLN A 35 -20.63 -2.93 4.58
N LYS A 36 -19.87 -4.00 4.78
CA LYS A 36 -19.03 -4.19 5.97
C LYS A 36 -17.91 -3.15 6.03
N LEU A 37 -17.25 -2.86 4.91
CA LEU A 37 -16.20 -1.84 4.84
C LEU A 37 -16.78 -0.44 5.12
N ALA A 38 -17.94 -0.11 4.55
CA ALA A 38 -18.62 1.15 4.83
C ALA A 38 -19.06 1.28 6.30
N ALA A 39 -19.55 0.20 6.91
CA ALA A 39 -19.91 0.17 8.32
C ALA A 39 -18.67 0.35 9.22
N LEU A 40 -17.54 -0.29 8.87
CA LEU A 40 -16.27 -0.14 9.56
C LEU A 40 -15.75 1.29 9.46
N GLU A 41 -15.77 1.90 8.27
CA GLU A 41 -15.37 3.29 8.09
C GLU A 41 -16.21 4.23 8.97
N LYS A 42 -17.54 4.06 8.95
CA LYS A 42 -18.46 4.84 9.78
C LYS A 42 -18.19 4.68 11.27
N SER A 43 -17.93 3.47 11.74
CA SER A 43 -17.70 3.19 13.17
C SER A 43 -16.34 3.69 13.65
N SER A 44 -15.32 3.73 12.76
CA SER A 44 -13.98 4.22 13.11
C SER A 44 -13.91 5.74 13.25
N GLY A 45 -14.87 6.48 12.70
CA GLY A 45 -14.85 7.95 12.64
C GLY A 45 -13.76 8.52 11.72
N GLY A 46 -13.05 7.68 10.98
CA GLY A 46 -12.00 8.04 10.04
C GLY A 46 -12.38 7.76 8.59
N ARG A 47 -11.39 7.82 7.71
CA ARG A 47 -11.51 7.39 6.30
C ARG A 47 -10.84 6.04 6.13
N LEU A 48 -11.47 5.14 5.37
CA LEU A 48 -10.95 3.82 5.07
C LEU A 48 -10.74 3.68 3.55
N GLY A 49 -9.57 3.20 3.15
CA GLY A 49 -9.28 2.77 1.79
C GLY A 49 -8.78 1.33 1.81
N VAL A 50 -9.27 0.50 0.90
CA VAL A 50 -8.85 -0.91 0.79
C VAL A 50 -8.63 -1.26 -0.68
N ALA A 51 -7.47 -1.86 -0.96
CA ALA A 51 -7.18 -2.53 -2.22
C ALA A 51 -6.61 -3.91 -1.89
N LEU A 52 -7.39 -4.95 -2.13
CA LEU A 52 -6.96 -6.34 -2.01
C LEU A 52 -6.90 -6.95 -3.40
N ILE A 53 -5.76 -7.50 -3.76
CA ILE A 53 -5.53 -8.17 -5.04
C ILE A 53 -5.10 -9.61 -4.76
N ASN A 54 -5.88 -10.58 -5.26
CA ASN A 54 -5.48 -11.97 -5.24
C ASN A 54 -4.59 -12.26 -6.47
N THR A 55 -3.32 -12.51 -6.24
CA THR A 55 -2.36 -12.73 -7.32
C THR A 55 -2.51 -14.09 -8.03
N ALA A 56 -3.34 -15.00 -7.50
CA ALA A 56 -3.59 -16.29 -8.14
C ALA A 56 -4.58 -16.19 -9.32
N ASP A 57 -5.54 -15.26 -9.23
CA ASP A 57 -6.63 -15.13 -10.21
C ASP A 57 -6.93 -13.67 -10.60
N ASN A 58 -6.15 -12.70 -10.08
CA ASN A 58 -6.33 -11.26 -10.25
C ASN A 58 -7.70 -10.72 -9.78
N THR A 59 -8.42 -11.46 -8.96
CA THR A 59 -9.64 -10.91 -8.35
C THR A 59 -9.29 -9.78 -7.39
N GLN A 60 -10.15 -8.76 -7.35
CA GLN A 60 -9.89 -7.54 -6.58
C GLN A 60 -11.09 -7.22 -5.68
N THR A 61 -10.77 -6.77 -4.47
CA THR A 61 -11.72 -6.10 -3.58
C THR A 61 -11.22 -4.68 -3.33
N LEU A 62 -11.96 -3.71 -3.87
CA LEU A 62 -11.58 -2.31 -3.84
C LEU A 62 -12.64 -1.52 -3.06
N TYR A 63 -12.20 -0.66 -2.13
CA TYR A 63 -13.05 0.28 -1.41
C TYR A 63 -12.31 1.60 -1.28
N ARG A 64 -12.78 2.66 -1.95
CA ARG A 64 -12.09 3.96 -2.04
C ARG A 64 -10.61 3.83 -2.42
N ALA A 65 -10.27 2.83 -3.24
CA ALA A 65 -8.90 2.42 -3.53
C ALA A 65 -8.13 3.48 -4.34
N ASP A 66 -8.83 4.29 -5.14
CA ASP A 66 -8.23 5.34 -5.95
C ASP A 66 -8.14 6.69 -5.21
N GLU A 67 -8.63 6.77 -3.97
CA GLU A 67 -8.50 7.98 -3.18
C GLU A 67 -7.12 8.09 -2.52
N ARG A 68 -6.64 9.32 -2.38
CA ARG A 68 -5.36 9.58 -1.71
C ARG A 68 -5.53 9.59 -0.20
N PHE A 69 -4.65 8.86 0.47
CA PHE A 69 -4.51 8.80 1.92
C PHE A 69 -3.12 9.28 2.34
N ALA A 70 -3.02 9.86 3.54
CA ALA A 70 -1.74 10.23 4.10
C ALA A 70 -0.89 8.97 4.35
N MET A 71 0.32 8.94 3.79
CA MET A 71 1.23 7.79 3.94
C MET A 71 1.75 7.66 5.38
N CYS A 72 1.84 8.76 6.14
CA CYS A 72 2.46 8.78 7.46
C CYS A 72 3.82 8.06 7.44
N SER A 73 4.11 7.22 8.43
CA SER A 73 5.40 6.53 8.53
C SER A 73 5.66 5.49 7.43
N THR A 74 4.67 5.09 6.63
CA THR A 74 4.93 4.21 5.48
C THR A 74 5.81 4.88 4.43
N SER A 75 5.83 6.22 4.36
CA SER A 75 6.71 7.00 3.49
C SER A 75 8.22 6.76 3.76
N LYS A 76 8.58 6.30 4.95
CA LYS A 76 9.97 5.99 5.32
C LYS A 76 10.58 4.89 4.45
N VAL A 77 9.74 3.96 3.97
CA VAL A 77 10.15 2.93 3.02
C VAL A 77 10.71 3.56 1.74
N MET A 78 10.05 4.59 1.21
CA MET A 78 10.47 5.26 -0.02
C MET A 78 11.81 6.00 0.16
N ALA A 79 12.01 6.70 1.29
CA ALA A 79 13.28 7.40 1.53
C ALA A 79 14.45 6.41 1.73
N ALA A 80 14.23 5.35 2.51
CA ALA A 80 15.25 4.31 2.72
C ALA A 80 15.56 3.58 1.39
N ALA A 81 14.55 3.24 0.60
CA ALA A 81 14.72 2.60 -0.71
C ALA A 81 15.50 3.50 -1.68
N ALA A 82 15.24 4.82 -1.68
CA ALA A 82 15.99 5.77 -2.51
C ALA A 82 17.49 5.81 -2.12
N VAL A 83 17.81 5.81 -0.82
CA VAL A 83 19.20 5.75 -0.35
C VAL A 83 19.85 4.41 -0.71
N LEU A 84 19.13 3.30 -0.54
CA LEU A 84 19.60 1.98 -0.97
C LEU A 84 19.87 1.93 -2.48
N LYS A 85 18.99 2.52 -3.29
CA LYS A 85 19.19 2.61 -4.74
C LYS A 85 20.43 3.43 -5.10
N GLN A 86 20.69 4.54 -4.42
CA GLN A 86 21.93 5.30 -4.61
C GLN A 86 23.17 4.48 -4.24
N SER A 87 23.09 3.62 -3.22
CA SER A 87 24.22 2.81 -2.78
C SER A 87 24.68 1.77 -3.81
N GLU A 88 23.83 1.42 -4.78
CA GLU A 88 24.23 0.52 -5.88
C GLU A 88 25.35 1.15 -6.76
N THR A 89 25.34 2.46 -6.90
CA THR A 89 26.33 3.22 -7.69
C THR A 89 27.36 3.94 -6.84
N GLN A 90 27.00 4.35 -5.62
CA GLN A 90 27.87 5.04 -4.67
C GLN A 90 28.42 4.05 -3.65
N LYS A 91 29.53 3.36 -4.02
CA LYS A 91 30.17 2.39 -3.12
C LYS A 91 30.52 3.01 -1.77
N GLY A 92 30.15 2.32 -0.70
CA GLY A 92 30.42 2.77 0.67
C GLY A 92 29.42 3.78 1.23
N LEU A 93 28.39 4.20 0.46
CA LEU A 93 27.39 5.15 0.94
C LEU A 93 26.76 4.71 2.26
N LEU A 94 26.34 3.47 2.38
CA LEU A 94 25.69 2.98 3.60
C LEU A 94 26.58 3.02 4.84
N SER A 95 27.90 3.06 4.67
CA SER A 95 28.89 3.16 5.75
C SER A 95 29.31 4.60 6.05
N GLN A 96 28.92 5.56 5.24
CA GLN A 96 29.19 6.99 5.49
C GLN A 96 28.48 7.44 6.75
N ARG A 97 29.19 8.20 7.60
CA ARG A 97 28.68 8.68 8.88
C ARG A 97 28.10 10.08 8.77
N VAL A 98 26.99 10.27 9.44
CA VAL A 98 26.29 11.55 9.55
C VAL A 98 26.22 11.95 11.01
N GLU A 99 26.58 13.20 11.33
CA GLU A 99 26.49 13.75 12.67
C GLU A 99 25.01 13.89 13.09
N ILE A 100 24.72 13.56 14.35
CA ILE A 100 23.41 13.76 14.98
C ILE A 100 23.57 14.90 16.01
N LYS A 101 23.02 16.06 15.67
CA LYS A 101 23.04 17.26 16.54
C LYS A 101 21.82 17.29 17.43
N PRO A 102 21.88 17.96 18.60
CA PRO A 102 20.70 18.22 19.42
C PRO A 102 19.55 18.90 18.63
N SER A 103 19.91 19.80 17.69
CA SER A 103 18.96 20.52 16.84
C SER A 103 18.28 19.65 15.77
N ASP A 104 18.76 18.44 15.51
CA ASP A 104 18.17 17.51 14.57
C ASP A 104 16.99 16.73 15.18
N LEU A 105 16.95 16.67 16.52
CA LEU A 105 15.92 15.92 17.22
C LEU A 105 14.54 16.59 17.06
N ILE A 106 13.58 15.76 16.70
CA ILE A 106 12.17 16.13 16.62
C ILE A 106 11.37 15.19 17.54
N ASN A 107 10.06 15.16 17.43
CA ASN A 107 9.27 14.19 18.19
C ASN A 107 9.54 12.75 17.70
N TYR A 108 9.68 11.81 18.63
CA TYR A 108 9.84 10.38 18.38
C TYR A 108 11.13 10.00 17.62
N ASN A 109 12.23 9.92 18.37
CA ASN A 109 13.57 9.53 17.86
C ASN A 109 14.24 8.48 18.73
N PRO A 110 13.62 7.30 18.90
CA PRO A 110 14.04 6.32 19.93
C PRO A 110 15.45 5.76 19.72
N ILE A 111 16.02 5.92 18.53
CA ILE A 111 17.37 5.50 18.18
C ILE A 111 18.30 6.72 18.04
N ALA A 112 17.91 7.73 17.23
CA ALA A 112 18.77 8.88 16.96
C ALA A 112 19.11 9.68 18.24
N GLU A 113 18.20 9.76 19.21
CA GLU A 113 18.46 10.45 20.49
C GLU A 113 19.63 9.87 21.26
N LYS A 114 19.93 8.57 21.10
CA LYS A 114 21.05 7.89 21.77
C LYS A 114 22.41 8.20 21.11
N HIS A 115 22.39 8.83 19.94
CA HIS A 115 23.55 9.17 19.14
C HIS A 115 23.81 10.68 19.06
N VAL A 116 23.13 11.49 19.89
CA VAL A 116 23.33 12.93 19.94
C VAL A 116 24.78 13.27 20.29
N ASN A 117 25.36 14.24 19.58
CA ASN A 117 26.77 14.61 19.60
C ASN A 117 27.73 13.49 19.12
N GLY A 118 27.18 12.45 18.52
CA GLY A 118 27.87 11.37 17.85
C GLY A 118 27.46 11.27 16.38
N THR A 119 27.61 10.09 15.82
CA THR A 119 27.29 9.85 14.40
C THR A 119 26.49 8.57 14.22
N MET A 120 25.70 8.52 13.14
CA MET A 120 25.10 7.30 12.62
C MET A 120 25.47 7.14 11.14
N THR A 121 25.61 5.92 10.67
CA THR A 121 25.77 5.63 9.23
C THR A 121 24.43 5.71 8.51
N PHE A 122 24.43 5.86 7.16
CA PHE A 122 23.18 5.79 6.40
C PHE A 122 22.49 4.44 6.50
N GLY A 123 23.25 3.35 6.70
CA GLY A 123 22.68 2.04 7.01
C GLY A 123 21.94 2.02 8.34
N GLU A 124 22.56 2.55 9.41
CA GLU A 124 21.94 2.67 10.75
C GLU A 124 20.73 3.61 10.73
N LEU A 125 20.79 4.73 10.00
CA LEU A 125 19.66 5.64 9.82
C LEU A 125 18.49 4.97 9.09
N SER A 126 18.77 4.19 8.03
CA SER A 126 17.75 3.43 7.32
C SER A 126 17.08 2.39 8.22
N ALA A 127 17.89 1.65 9.00
CA ALA A 127 17.38 0.69 9.97
C ALA A 127 16.51 1.36 11.06
N ALA A 128 16.97 2.50 11.62
CA ALA A 128 16.23 3.25 12.63
C ALA A 128 14.90 3.78 12.08
N ALA A 129 14.89 4.32 10.87
CA ALA A 129 13.67 4.81 10.22
C ALA A 129 12.66 3.68 9.97
N LEU A 130 13.11 2.51 9.49
CA LEU A 130 12.23 1.41 9.11
C LEU A 130 11.76 0.56 10.28
N GLN A 131 12.65 0.21 11.21
CA GLN A 131 12.35 -0.72 12.30
C GLN A 131 11.71 -0.03 13.50
N TYR A 132 12.10 1.23 13.76
CA TYR A 132 11.66 1.99 14.94
C TYR A 132 10.84 3.22 14.57
N SER A 133 10.62 3.46 13.29
CA SER A 133 9.91 4.66 12.82
C SER A 133 10.55 5.98 13.29
N ASP A 134 11.87 6.02 13.47
CA ASP A 134 12.62 7.18 13.93
C ASP A 134 12.50 8.35 12.95
N ASN A 135 11.97 9.47 13.44
CA ASN A 135 11.70 10.63 12.60
C ASN A 135 12.95 11.45 12.29
N THR A 136 13.89 11.54 13.22
CA THR A 136 15.17 12.21 12.98
C THR A 136 16.00 11.44 11.94
N ALA A 137 16.04 10.12 12.05
CA ALA A 137 16.68 9.28 11.05
C ALA A 137 16.07 9.48 9.66
N MET A 138 14.74 9.49 9.55
CA MET A 138 14.03 9.78 8.30
C MET A 138 14.43 11.14 7.71
N ASN A 139 14.47 12.18 8.53
CA ASN A 139 14.85 13.53 8.07
C ASN A 139 16.29 13.60 7.57
N LYS A 140 17.22 12.87 8.20
CA LYS A 140 18.60 12.76 7.72
C LYS A 140 18.67 12.07 6.36
N LEU A 141 17.88 11.01 6.12
CA LEU A 141 17.80 10.36 4.81
C LEU A 141 17.26 11.32 3.74
N ILE A 142 16.15 12.02 4.05
CA ILE A 142 15.54 12.99 3.13
C ILE A 142 16.52 14.14 2.81
N ALA A 143 17.20 14.66 3.82
CA ALA A 143 18.18 15.73 3.63
C ALA A 143 19.35 15.29 2.73
N HIS A 144 19.86 14.06 2.91
CA HIS A 144 20.88 13.47 2.04
C HIS A 144 20.41 13.36 0.58
N LEU A 145 19.16 12.94 0.36
CA LEU A 145 18.57 12.83 -0.97
C LEU A 145 18.38 14.19 -1.67
N GLY A 146 18.40 15.29 -0.92
CA GLY A 146 18.17 16.65 -1.42
C GLY A 146 16.73 17.11 -1.29
N GLY A 147 15.97 16.54 -0.35
CA GLY A 147 14.62 16.97 0.01
C GLY A 147 13.50 15.98 -0.38
N PRO A 148 12.27 16.26 0.05
CA PRO A 148 11.11 15.37 -0.17
C PRO A 148 10.79 15.17 -1.65
N ASP A 149 11.02 16.16 -2.50
CA ASP A 149 10.78 16.05 -3.95
C ASP A 149 11.63 14.94 -4.60
N LYS A 150 12.82 14.67 -4.06
CA LYS A 150 13.68 13.59 -4.53
C LYS A 150 13.15 12.22 -4.14
N VAL A 151 12.48 12.09 -2.98
CA VAL A 151 11.77 10.88 -2.59
C VAL A 151 10.59 10.64 -3.55
N THR A 152 9.81 11.67 -3.85
CA THR A 152 8.72 11.60 -4.84
C THR A 152 9.26 11.22 -6.23
N ALA A 153 10.35 11.85 -6.67
CA ALA A 153 10.97 11.52 -7.95
C ALA A 153 11.42 10.05 -8.01
N PHE A 154 11.99 9.53 -6.91
CA PHE A 154 12.34 8.12 -6.83
C PHE A 154 11.10 7.21 -6.93
N ALA A 155 10.02 7.51 -6.20
CA ALA A 155 8.78 6.75 -6.27
C ALA A 155 8.27 6.64 -7.72
N ARG A 156 8.28 7.73 -8.48
CA ARG A 156 7.91 7.71 -9.92
C ARG A 156 8.78 6.77 -10.76
N THR A 157 10.03 6.54 -10.40
CA THR A 157 10.91 5.61 -11.14
C THR A 157 10.53 4.15 -10.98
N ILE A 158 9.77 3.81 -9.95
CA ILE A 158 9.31 2.43 -9.65
C ILE A 158 7.82 2.25 -9.93
N GLY A 159 7.17 3.22 -10.59
CA GLY A 159 5.80 3.10 -11.08
C GLY A 159 4.71 3.55 -10.10
N ASP A 160 5.07 4.26 -9.03
CA ASP A 160 4.10 4.87 -8.10
C ASP A 160 3.59 6.22 -8.60
#